data_715c5af40730a56fdd00afc540013f3e
#
_entry.id   715c5af40730a56fdd00afc540013f3e
#
_cell.length_a   1.000
_cell.length_b   1.000
_cell.length_c   1.000
_cell.angle_alpha   90.00
_cell.angle_beta   90.00
_cell.angle_gamma   90.00
#
_symmetry.space_group_name_H-M   'P 1'
#
loop_
_entity.id
_entity.type
_entity.pdbx_description
1 polymer ?
#
loop_
_entity_poly.entity_id
_entity_poly.type
_entity_poly.pdbx_seq_one_letter_code
_entity_poly.pdbx_strand_id
1 'polypeptide(L)'
;MDPLKIYLCDLTHETVILVSDTIPLNIGYVGSYAKKIHGDKIDLSLFKYAEKAIQKIKKDPPDVLALSNYSWNSLLSEKVAGIAKELNPKVITIQGGPNFPHATNLQLEFLKKRPNTNFHIMFEGEASFSNIIERILKDRNNEQELFDEPINGSVFIHPNKEKGLIKGTKSQERIKYLD
;
A
#
# COMPACT_ATOMS: atom_id res chain seq x y z
N MET A 1 11.35 -17.78 9.94
CA MET A 1 10.64 -17.31 8.73
C MET A 1 11.42 -16.13 8.19
N ASP A 2 11.56 -16.05 6.87
CA ASP A 2 12.17 -14.88 6.24
C ASP A 2 11.30 -13.64 6.50
N PRO A 3 11.91 -12.46 6.66
CA PRO A 3 11.17 -11.23 6.84
C PRO A 3 10.23 -10.95 5.65
N LEU A 4 9.09 -10.34 5.93
CA LEU A 4 8.14 -9.91 4.90
C LEU A 4 8.78 -8.80 4.08
N LYS A 5 8.99 -9.05 2.79
CA LYS A 5 9.62 -8.09 1.88
C LYS A 5 8.60 -7.05 1.41
N ILE A 6 8.87 -5.80 1.71
CA ILE A 6 7.96 -4.69 1.48
C ILE A 6 8.64 -3.61 0.64
N TYR A 7 8.01 -3.23 -0.49
CA TYR A 7 8.44 -2.08 -1.27
C TYR A 7 7.45 -0.93 -1.07
N LEU A 8 7.95 0.20 -0.60
CA LEU A 8 7.22 1.45 -0.43
C LEU A 8 7.57 2.40 -1.57
N CYS A 9 6.58 2.86 -2.31
CA CYS A 9 6.77 3.65 -3.51
C CYS A 9 5.99 4.98 -3.42
N ASP A 10 6.69 6.09 -3.53
CA ASP A 10 6.11 7.41 -3.81
C ASP A 10 6.58 7.86 -5.19
N LEU A 11 5.90 7.35 -6.22
CA LEU A 11 6.37 7.44 -7.59
C LEU A 11 6.19 8.84 -8.16
N THR A 12 7.26 9.37 -8.74
CA THR A 12 7.26 10.61 -9.49
C THR A 12 7.45 10.36 -10.98
N HIS A 13 6.92 11.28 -11.80
CA HIS A 13 7.22 11.30 -13.22
C HIS A 13 8.59 11.96 -13.44
N GLU A 14 9.45 11.26 -14.17
CA GLU A 14 10.71 11.82 -14.64
C GLU A 14 10.48 12.41 -16.03
N THR A 15 10.78 13.71 -16.16
CA THR A 15 10.89 14.36 -17.47
C THR A 15 12.26 15.00 -17.56
N VAL A 16 12.71 15.32 -18.79
CA VAL A 16 14.00 15.96 -19.03
C VAL A 16 14.11 17.33 -18.35
N ILE A 17 12.99 17.94 -17.95
CA ILE A 17 12.91 19.29 -17.40
C ILE A 17 12.48 19.31 -15.92
N LEU A 18 11.76 18.30 -15.46
CA LEU A 18 11.22 18.23 -14.09
C LEU A 18 11.79 17.01 -13.36
N VAL A 19 12.86 17.24 -12.63
CA VAL A 19 13.35 16.29 -11.63
C VAL A 19 12.87 16.80 -10.27
N SER A 20 12.07 15.99 -9.57
CA SER A 20 11.72 16.29 -8.18
C SER A 20 12.87 15.88 -7.28
N ASP A 21 13.59 16.86 -6.70
CA ASP A 21 14.68 16.61 -5.74
C ASP A 21 14.17 16.35 -4.31
N THR A 22 12.86 16.39 -4.11
CA THR A 22 12.27 16.18 -2.79
C THR A 22 12.41 14.72 -2.32
N ILE A 23 12.73 14.55 -1.05
CA ILE A 23 12.71 13.26 -0.39
C ILE A 23 11.25 12.88 -0.12
N PRO A 24 10.81 11.65 -0.42
CA PRO A 24 9.44 11.20 -0.17
C PRO A 24 9.20 10.91 1.33
N LEU A 25 9.08 11.98 2.13
CA LEU A 25 8.95 11.88 3.59
C LEU A 25 7.72 11.08 4.04
N ASN A 26 6.62 11.16 3.29
CA ASN A 26 5.39 10.44 3.59
C ASN A 26 5.60 8.92 3.70
N ILE A 27 6.20 8.29 2.69
CA ILE A 27 6.51 6.85 2.76
C ILE A 27 7.66 6.55 3.73
N GLY A 28 8.54 7.52 3.96
CA GLY A 28 9.59 7.43 4.97
C GLY A 28 9.01 7.30 6.37
N TYR A 29 8.04 8.13 6.74
CA TYR A 29 7.34 8.04 8.03
C TYR A 29 6.55 6.75 8.17
N VAL A 30 5.78 6.36 7.16
CA VAL A 30 5.03 5.09 7.13
C VAL A 30 5.98 3.90 7.34
N GLY A 31 7.10 3.87 6.61
CA GLY A 31 8.11 2.82 6.72
C GLY A 31 8.80 2.78 8.07
N SER A 32 9.21 3.92 8.60
CA SER A 32 9.87 4.03 9.91
C SER A 32 8.95 3.57 11.04
N TYR A 33 7.67 3.98 11.00
CA TYR A 33 6.68 3.54 11.97
C TYR A 33 6.46 2.02 11.90
N ALA A 34 6.26 1.47 10.71
CA ALA A 34 6.10 0.03 10.52
C ALA A 34 7.35 -0.75 11.02
N LYS A 35 8.56 -0.24 10.75
CA LYS A 35 9.80 -0.86 11.23
C LYS A 35 9.91 -0.79 12.76
N LYS A 36 9.48 0.31 13.39
CA LYS A 36 9.42 0.44 14.86
C LYS A 36 8.50 -0.62 15.48
N ILE A 37 7.34 -0.90 14.85
CA ILE A 37 6.34 -1.85 15.38
C ILE A 37 6.72 -3.31 15.10
N HIS A 38 7.17 -3.62 13.89
CA HIS A 38 7.34 -5.00 13.43
C HIS A 38 8.80 -5.49 13.48
N GLY A 39 9.76 -4.59 13.66
CA GLY A 39 11.18 -4.95 13.81
C GLY A 39 11.71 -5.77 12.64
N ASP A 40 12.38 -6.86 12.95
CA ASP A 40 13.02 -7.74 11.95
C ASP A 40 12.07 -8.70 11.25
N LYS A 41 10.77 -8.63 11.55
CA LYS A 41 9.73 -9.37 10.82
C LYS A 41 9.50 -8.81 9.42
N ILE A 42 9.96 -7.58 9.13
CA ILE A 42 9.79 -6.90 7.85
C ILE A 42 11.12 -6.39 7.29
N ASP A 43 11.27 -6.48 5.97
CA ASP A 43 12.35 -5.90 5.19
C ASP A 43 11.79 -4.83 4.25
N LEU A 44 12.23 -3.57 4.42
CA LEU A 44 11.69 -2.40 3.75
C LEU A 44 12.67 -1.83 2.73
N SER A 45 12.16 -1.59 1.52
CA SER A 45 12.86 -0.79 0.50
C SER A 45 11.96 0.34 0.01
N LEU A 46 12.53 1.55 -0.17
CA LEU A 46 11.81 2.74 -0.60
C LEU A 46 12.17 3.11 -2.04
N PHE A 47 11.17 3.46 -2.83
CA PHE A 47 11.35 3.85 -4.23
C PHE A 47 10.61 5.16 -4.54
N LYS A 48 11.33 6.06 -5.20
CA LYS A 48 10.80 7.31 -5.75
C LYS A 48 10.57 7.22 -7.26
N TYR A 49 11.40 6.45 -7.94
CA TYR A 49 11.42 6.35 -9.40
C TYR A 49 10.81 5.05 -9.87
N ALA A 50 9.82 5.15 -10.76
CA ALA A 50 9.07 4.00 -11.25
C ALA A 50 9.97 2.97 -11.95
N GLU A 51 10.94 3.44 -12.74
CA GLU A 51 11.88 2.55 -13.43
C GLU A 51 12.70 1.70 -12.45
N LYS A 52 13.23 2.33 -11.38
CA LYS A 52 13.99 1.62 -10.34
C LYS A 52 13.12 0.61 -9.59
N ALA A 53 11.87 1.00 -9.26
CA ALA A 53 10.92 0.10 -8.63
C ALA A 53 10.62 -1.11 -9.53
N ILE A 54 10.32 -0.90 -10.81
CA ILE A 54 10.02 -1.97 -11.76
C ILE A 54 11.23 -2.89 -11.97
N GLN A 55 12.44 -2.34 -12.11
CA GLN A 55 13.68 -3.14 -12.23
C GLN A 55 13.86 -4.02 -10.99
N LYS A 56 13.65 -3.48 -9.79
CA LYS A 56 13.77 -4.25 -8.55
C LYS A 56 12.67 -5.30 -8.44
N ILE A 57 11.42 -4.98 -8.75
CA ILE A 57 10.29 -5.93 -8.75
C ILE A 57 10.56 -7.10 -9.71
N LYS A 58 11.09 -6.83 -10.91
CA LYS A 58 11.44 -7.88 -11.88
C LYS A 58 12.54 -8.82 -11.39
N LYS A 59 13.53 -8.28 -10.68
CA LYS A 59 14.67 -9.05 -10.18
C LYS A 59 14.35 -9.81 -8.89
N ASP A 60 13.54 -9.23 -8.04
CA ASP A 60 13.30 -9.67 -6.68
C ASP A 60 11.89 -9.22 -6.25
N PRO A 61 10.83 -9.95 -6.63
CA PRO A 61 9.45 -9.54 -6.35
C PRO A 61 9.19 -9.40 -4.84
N PRO A 62 8.46 -8.35 -4.42
CA PRO A 62 8.09 -8.18 -3.02
C PRO A 62 6.89 -9.07 -2.63
N ASP A 63 6.71 -9.28 -1.34
CA ASP A 63 5.48 -9.84 -0.77
C ASP A 63 4.39 -8.75 -0.70
N VAL A 64 4.79 -7.51 -0.40
CA VAL A 64 3.90 -6.35 -0.31
C VAL A 64 4.46 -5.20 -1.13
N LEU A 65 3.62 -4.62 -1.98
CA LEU A 65 3.90 -3.39 -2.72
C LEU A 65 2.94 -2.29 -2.27
N ALA A 66 3.45 -1.29 -1.59
CA ALA A 66 2.68 -0.14 -1.15
C ALA A 66 3.03 1.10 -1.96
N LEU A 67 2.01 1.81 -2.44
CA LEU A 67 2.15 2.93 -3.37
C LEU A 67 1.38 4.14 -2.87
N SER A 68 2.00 5.31 -2.93
CA SER A 68 1.28 6.56 -2.72
C SER A 68 0.27 6.80 -3.84
N ASN A 69 -0.85 7.45 -3.49
CA ASN A 69 -1.93 7.74 -4.42
C ASN A 69 -2.30 9.23 -4.35
N TYR A 70 -1.61 10.01 -5.14
CA TYR A 70 -1.91 11.41 -5.43
C TYR A 70 -2.54 11.54 -6.82
N SER A 71 -3.15 12.66 -7.13
CA SER A 71 -3.77 12.90 -8.45
C SER A 71 -2.77 12.75 -9.60
N TRP A 72 -1.52 13.14 -9.40
CA TRP A 72 -0.47 13.10 -10.44
C TRP A 72 0.18 11.73 -10.63
N ASN A 73 0.17 10.83 -9.64
CA ASN A 73 0.82 9.52 -9.77
C ASN A 73 -0.14 8.32 -9.73
N SER A 74 -1.43 8.55 -9.59
CA SER A 74 -2.43 7.50 -9.41
C SER A 74 -2.42 6.44 -10.52
N LEU A 75 -2.36 6.87 -11.78
CA LEU A 75 -2.30 5.96 -12.92
C LEU A 75 -0.96 5.22 -13.01
N LEU A 76 0.13 5.90 -12.68
CA LEU A 76 1.46 5.29 -12.63
C LEU A 76 1.53 4.21 -11.55
N SER A 77 1.00 4.50 -10.37
CA SER A 77 0.94 3.57 -9.24
C SER A 77 0.11 2.33 -9.60
N GLU A 78 -1.05 2.50 -10.24
CA GLU A 78 -1.88 1.38 -10.68
C GLU A 78 -1.18 0.52 -11.74
N LYS A 79 -0.45 1.15 -12.68
CA LYS A 79 0.34 0.43 -13.68
C LYS A 79 1.47 -0.39 -13.06
N VAL A 80 2.18 0.18 -12.09
CA VAL A 80 3.26 -0.53 -11.38
C VAL A 80 2.70 -1.67 -10.54
N ALA A 81 1.54 -1.47 -9.90
CA ALA A 81 0.83 -2.55 -9.21
C ALA A 81 0.45 -3.70 -10.14
N GLY A 82 -0.03 -3.39 -11.36
CA GLY A 82 -0.32 -4.38 -12.39
C GLY A 82 0.90 -5.21 -12.77
N ILE A 83 2.03 -4.56 -13.04
CA ILE A 83 3.29 -5.25 -13.35
C ILE A 83 3.72 -6.18 -12.20
N ALA A 84 3.58 -5.72 -10.96
CA ALA A 84 3.92 -6.56 -9.81
C ALA A 84 3.00 -7.79 -9.70
N LYS A 85 1.70 -7.64 -9.96
CA LYS A 85 0.72 -8.73 -9.99
C LYS A 85 0.97 -9.75 -11.12
N GLU A 86 1.40 -9.28 -12.28
CA GLU A 86 1.78 -10.16 -13.40
C GLU A 86 2.99 -11.03 -13.06
N LEU A 87 3.97 -10.48 -12.35
CA LEU A 87 5.20 -11.18 -11.95
C LEU A 87 5.01 -12.05 -10.69
N ASN A 88 4.20 -11.60 -9.76
CA ASN A 88 3.84 -12.32 -8.54
C ASN A 88 2.35 -12.12 -8.25
N PRO A 89 1.46 -13.03 -8.70
CA PRO A 89 0.02 -12.92 -8.44
C PRO A 89 -0.36 -12.87 -6.96
N LYS A 90 0.52 -13.34 -6.06
CA LYS A 90 0.31 -13.33 -4.61
C LYS A 90 0.74 -12.03 -3.94
N VAL A 91 1.39 -11.08 -4.67
CA VAL A 91 1.79 -9.81 -4.07
C VAL A 91 0.57 -9.08 -3.51
N ILE A 92 0.67 -8.63 -2.28
CA ILE A 92 -0.36 -7.76 -1.69
C ILE A 92 -0.05 -6.32 -2.04
N THR A 93 -0.99 -5.65 -2.69
CA THR A 93 -0.84 -4.27 -3.12
C THR A 93 -1.67 -3.34 -2.23
N ILE A 94 -1.03 -2.28 -1.74
CA ILE A 94 -1.62 -1.30 -0.84
C ILE A 94 -1.48 0.08 -1.49
N GLN A 95 -2.54 0.87 -1.52
CA GLN A 95 -2.47 2.27 -1.91
C GLN A 95 -2.89 3.17 -0.75
N GLY A 96 -2.35 4.38 -0.68
CA GLY A 96 -2.71 5.37 0.32
C GLY A 96 -2.38 6.77 -0.15
N GLY A 97 -3.14 7.75 0.33
CA GLY A 97 -2.95 9.14 -0.03
C GLY A 97 -4.26 9.89 -0.28
N PRO A 98 -4.19 11.20 -0.52
CA PRO A 98 -5.36 12.08 -0.53
C PRO A 98 -6.27 11.92 -1.76
N ASN A 99 -5.82 11.24 -2.80
CA ASN A 99 -6.62 11.03 -4.01
C ASN A 99 -7.59 9.85 -3.84
N PHE A 100 -8.41 9.92 -2.80
CA PHE A 100 -9.41 8.90 -2.47
C PHE A 100 -10.71 9.55 -2.01
N PRO A 101 -11.86 9.14 -2.54
CA PRO A 101 -13.13 9.78 -2.22
C PRO A 101 -13.57 9.48 -0.78
N HIS A 102 -14.32 10.42 -0.18
CA HIS A 102 -14.84 10.26 1.18
C HIS A 102 -16.17 9.48 1.22
N ALA A 103 -17.01 9.61 0.20
CA ALA A 103 -18.32 8.96 0.14
C ALA A 103 -18.18 7.47 -0.20
N THR A 104 -18.85 6.60 0.54
CA THR A 104 -18.71 5.13 0.43
C THR A 104 -19.06 4.58 -0.95
N ASN A 105 -20.09 5.10 -1.59
CA ASN A 105 -20.44 4.70 -2.96
C ASN A 105 -19.32 5.05 -3.96
N LEU A 106 -18.71 6.22 -3.83
CA LEU A 106 -17.59 6.63 -4.68
C LEU A 106 -16.32 5.84 -4.35
N GLN A 107 -16.13 5.39 -3.10
CA GLN A 107 -15.02 4.51 -2.73
C GLN A 107 -15.09 3.17 -3.46
N LEU A 108 -16.28 2.58 -3.52
CA LEU A 108 -16.50 1.33 -4.25
C LEU A 108 -16.20 1.49 -5.74
N GLU A 109 -16.69 2.55 -6.36
CA GLU A 109 -16.42 2.84 -7.78
C GLU A 109 -14.93 3.11 -8.04
N PHE A 110 -14.28 3.83 -7.14
CA PHE A 110 -12.85 4.10 -7.22
C PHE A 110 -12.03 2.81 -7.21
N LEU A 111 -12.32 1.89 -6.28
CA LEU A 111 -11.61 0.63 -6.15
C LEU A 111 -11.93 -0.33 -7.29
N LYS A 112 -13.16 -0.36 -7.80
CA LYS A 112 -13.51 -1.15 -9.00
C LYS A 112 -12.68 -0.77 -10.24
N LYS A 113 -12.29 0.50 -10.37
CA LYS A 113 -11.42 1.00 -11.45
C LYS A 113 -9.93 0.71 -11.21
N ARG A 114 -9.57 0.13 -10.05
CA ARG A 114 -8.19 -0.19 -9.65
C ARG A 114 -8.07 -1.65 -9.21
N PRO A 115 -8.25 -2.58 -10.15
CA PRO A 115 -8.31 -4.02 -9.84
C PRO A 115 -6.99 -4.58 -9.26
N ASN A 116 -5.88 -3.84 -9.46
CA ASN A 116 -4.58 -4.23 -8.93
C ASN A 116 -4.31 -3.72 -7.51
N THR A 117 -5.30 -3.10 -6.85
CA THR A 117 -5.20 -2.62 -5.47
C THR A 117 -5.97 -3.53 -4.52
N ASN A 118 -5.27 -4.21 -3.60
CA ASN A 118 -5.91 -5.04 -2.59
C ASN A 118 -6.48 -4.21 -1.44
N PHE A 119 -5.71 -3.26 -0.90
CA PHE A 119 -6.12 -2.41 0.22
C PHE A 119 -5.89 -0.94 -0.12
N HIS A 120 -6.81 -0.08 0.32
CA HIS A 120 -6.61 1.36 0.32
C HIS A 120 -6.61 1.90 1.74
N ILE A 121 -5.57 2.67 2.09
CA ILE A 121 -5.44 3.33 3.38
C ILE A 121 -6.23 4.62 3.36
N MET A 122 -7.05 4.80 4.39
CA MET A 122 -7.81 6.03 4.64
C MET A 122 -7.12 6.86 5.71
N PHE A 123 -7.01 8.17 5.48
CA PHE A 123 -6.46 9.14 6.43
C PHE A 123 -4.98 8.91 6.78
N GLU A 124 -4.66 8.70 8.07
CA GLU A 124 -3.30 8.55 8.58
C GLU A 124 -2.66 7.24 8.10
N GLY A 125 -1.48 7.35 7.46
CA GLY A 125 -0.84 6.21 6.80
C GLY A 125 -0.13 5.26 7.75
N GLU A 126 0.51 5.77 8.79
CA GLU A 126 1.46 5.05 9.64
C GLU A 126 0.79 3.88 10.38
N ALA A 127 -0.22 4.18 11.19
CA ALA A 127 -0.93 3.17 11.96
C ALA A 127 -1.73 2.23 11.05
N SER A 128 -2.39 2.78 10.03
CA SER A 128 -3.22 2.02 9.10
C SER A 128 -2.38 1.02 8.29
N PHE A 129 -1.22 1.44 7.80
CA PHE A 129 -0.28 0.56 7.12
C PHE A 129 0.23 -0.54 8.05
N SER A 130 0.63 -0.16 9.27
CA SER A 130 1.10 -1.12 10.28
C SER A 130 0.03 -2.17 10.62
N ASN A 131 -1.25 -1.80 10.73
CA ASN A 131 -2.35 -2.73 10.96
C ASN A 131 -2.52 -3.73 9.80
N ILE A 132 -2.37 -3.28 8.55
CA ILE A 132 -2.41 -4.18 7.39
C ILE A 132 -1.22 -5.15 7.43
N ILE A 133 -0.02 -4.65 7.73
CA ILE A 133 1.18 -5.50 7.84
C ILE A 133 1.03 -6.52 8.97
N GLU A 134 0.48 -6.14 10.12
CA GLU A 134 0.20 -7.07 11.21
C GLU A 134 -0.72 -8.21 10.76
N ARG A 135 -1.81 -7.88 10.05
CA ARG A 135 -2.74 -8.86 9.49
C ARG A 135 -2.03 -9.79 8.49
N ILE A 136 -1.21 -9.26 7.58
CA ILE A 136 -0.46 -10.06 6.62
C ILE A 136 0.52 -10.99 7.32
N LEU A 137 1.23 -10.51 8.34
CA LEU A 137 2.17 -11.34 9.12
C LEU A 137 1.47 -12.49 9.86
N LYS A 138 0.25 -12.23 10.36
CA LYS A 138 -0.57 -13.23 11.04
C LYS A 138 -1.11 -14.28 10.07
N ASP A 139 -1.66 -13.83 8.94
CA ASP A 139 -2.47 -14.66 8.03
C ASP A 139 -1.71 -15.00 6.74
N ARG A 140 -0.36 -14.92 6.76
CA ARG A 140 0.53 -15.07 5.58
C ARG A 140 0.25 -16.32 4.74
N ASN A 141 -0.26 -17.37 5.36
CA ASN A 141 -0.53 -18.65 4.70
C ASN A 141 -2.02 -18.89 4.43
N ASN A 142 -2.89 -17.96 4.80
CA ASN A 142 -4.34 -18.08 4.63
C ASN A 142 -4.93 -16.81 4.02
N GLU A 143 -4.96 -16.78 2.69
CA GLU A 143 -5.45 -15.62 1.94
C GLU A 143 -6.93 -15.31 2.23
N GLN A 144 -7.73 -16.31 2.63
CA GLN A 144 -9.13 -16.08 2.98
C GLN A 144 -9.26 -15.27 4.26
N GLU A 145 -8.50 -15.61 5.30
CA GLU A 145 -8.53 -14.89 6.59
C GLU A 145 -8.03 -13.44 6.46
N LEU A 146 -7.14 -13.19 5.51
CA LEU A 146 -6.61 -11.84 5.26
C LEU A 146 -7.71 -10.82 4.97
N PHE A 147 -8.77 -11.22 4.27
CA PHE A 147 -9.86 -10.34 3.80
C PHE A 147 -11.17 -10.51 4.57
N ASP A 148 -11.30 -11.45 5.49
CA ASP A 148 -12.59 -11.75 6.14
C ASP A 148 -13.04 -10.66 7.11
N GLU A 149 -12.12 -9.99 7.78
CA GLU A 149 -12.43 -8.99 8.80
C GLU A 149 -11.93 -7.60 8.41
N PRO A 150 -12.66 -6.54 8.79
CA PRO A 150 -12.20 -5.17 8.60
C PRO A 150 -10.83 -4.91 9.25
N ILE A 151 -10.01 -4.11 8.59
CA ILE A 151 -8.71 -3.66 9.13
C ILE A 151 -8.81 -2.16 9.38
N ASN A 152 -8.55 -1.72 10.62
CA ASN A 152 -8.64 -0.32 11.00
C ASN A 152 -7.76 0.57 10.10
N GLY A 153 -8.37 1.66 9.62
CA GLY A 153 -7.72 2.62 8.74
C GLY A 153 -7.69 2.21 7.26
N SER A 154 -8.27 1.06 6.90
CA SER A 154 -8.28 0.59 5.52
C SER A 154 -9.68 0.36 4.95
N VAL A 155 -9.74 0.30 3.64
CA VAL A 155 -10.91 -0.10 2.87
C VAL A 155 -10.47 -0.97 1.70
N PHE A 156 -11.26 -1.98 1.36
CA PHE A 156 -10.98 -2.90 0.26
C PHE A 156 -12.26 -3.55 -0.27
N ILE A 157 -12.20 -4.07 -1.48
CA ILE A 157 -13.26 -4.93 -2.02
C ILE A 157 -12.91 -6.37 -1.63
N HIS A 158 -13.84 -7.04 -0.96
CA HIS A 158 -13.64 -8.45 -0.61
C HIS A 158 -13.46 -9.31 -1.87
N PRO A 159 -12.51 -10.28 -1.89
CA PRO A 159 -12.31 -11.17 -3.05
C PRO A 159 -13.59 -11.90 -3.46
N ASN A 160 -14.40 -12.37 -2.49
CA ASN A 160 -15.78 -12.74 -2.77
C ASN A 160 -16.62 -11.46 -2.97
N LYS A 161 -16.93 -11.17 -4.23
CA LYS A 161 -17.64 -9.95 -4.65
C LYS A 161 -19.02 -9.77 -4.00
N GLU A 162 -19.65 -10.84 -3.51
CA GLU A 162 -20.93 -10.77 -2.81
C GLU A 162 -20.84 -10.03 -1.47
N LYS A 163 -19.69 -10.10 -0.80
CA LYS A 163 -19.44 -9.37 0.45
C LYS A 163 -19.19 -7.87 0.23
N GLY A 164 -18.94 -7.44 -1.00
CA GLY A 164 -18.83 -6.04 -1.38
C GLY A 164 -17.63 -5.31 -0.79
N LEU A 165 -17.86 -4.05 -0.38
CA LEU A 165 -16.86 -3.17 0.20
C LEU A 165 -16.73 -3.43 1.70
N ILE A 166 -15.53 -3.78 2.14
CA ILE A 166 -15.16 -3.89 3.56
C ILE A 166 -14.42 -2.64 3.98
N LYS A 167 -14.84 -2.05 5.10
CA LYS A 167 -14.29 -0.81 5.61
C LYS A 167 -14.00 -0.93 7.10
N GLY A 168 -12.76 -0.74 7.47
CA GLY A 168 -12.34 -0.62 8.85
C GLY A 168 -12.79 0.69 9.49
N THR A 169 -12.72 0.77 10.80
CA THR A 169 -12.96 2.00 11.54
C THR A 169 -11.92 3.05 11.14
N LYS A 170 -12.27 4.33 11.30
CA LYS A 170 -11.30 5.41 11.13
C LYS A 170 -10.11 5.12 12.03
N SER A 171 -8.90 5.14 11.47
CA SER A 171 -7.71 4.92 12.28
C SER A 171 -7.63 5.93 13.42
N GLN A 172 -7.04 5.47 14.48
CA GLN A 172 -6.94 6.08 15.77
C GLN A 172 -6.35 7.50 15.79
N GLU A 173 -6.17 8.02 16.98
CA GLU A 173 -5.54 9.32 17.22
C GLU A 173 -4.25 9.50 16.40
N ARG A 174 -4.12 10.71 15.89
CA ARG A 174 -2.92 11.14 15.18
C ARG A 174 -1.68 10.86 16.01
N ILE A 175 -0.70 10.18 15.42
CA ILE A 175 0.59 9.93 16.05
C ILE A 175 1.22 11.30 16.35
N LYS A 176 1.39 11.60 17.63
CA LYS A 176 1.91 12.91 18.10
C LYS A 176 3.43 12.91 18.18
N TYR A 177 4.04 11.72 18.34
CA TYR A 177 5.48 11.56 18.53
C TYR A 177 5.98 10.41 17.65
N LEU A 178 7.02 10.66 16.90
CA LEU A 178 7.70 9.70 16.02
C LEU A 178 9.05 9.25 16.62
N ASP A 179 9.21 9.38 17.92
CA ASP A 179 10.44 9.07 18.65
C ASP A 179 10.79 7.57 18.59
#